data_aa1256e8beae7cc372284f4c6ed6f007
#
_entry.id   aa1256e8beae7cc372284f4c6ed6f007
#
_cell.length_a   1.000
_cell.length_b   1.000
_cell.length_c   1.000
_cell.angle_alpha   90.00
_cell.angle_beta   90.00
_cell.angle_gamma   90.00
#
_symmetry.space_group_name_H-M   'P 1'
#
loop_
_entity.id
_entity.type
_entity.pdbx_description
1 polymer ?
#
loop_
_entity_poly.entity_id
_entity_poly.type
_entity_poly.pdbx_seq_one_letter_code
_entity_poly.pdbx_strand_id
1 'polypeptide(L)'
;VYEDRVIDILKKEGISLVASIPCDKAKDFCFMLPEHFRHLCLTREEDGIGVCAGAVLAGGRPLMFMQSSGLGNSLNALMSLTKTYDLPLPIIASWRGVENETIPAQVPFNAAIPKILDATGIPYTIIRDNNEFGKIRDVIADAFSGSRPHVALVLPSAWVGPESCRREQPPPSRNREIDLAYRRTVAGPVMTRYEAIRVIARSLDQQAVVSNIGVPSKELHAASDRPLNFYMLGSYTQASPIGLGLSTGTSRDVWVIDGDGSILGTGILPVIGSEQPGNLTIFCLDNGTFGSTGNQLTPAYLGTDIELLAIAAGFRNTWKAGNERELAQVIAGLGSGPSFVHVMLKPGNADVKNIPLTPHQIRDRFVAAVR
;
A
#
# COMPACT_ATOMS: atom_id res chain seq x y z
N VAL A 1 -3.36 13.56 -28.55
CA VAL A 1 -4.29 12.52 -28.03
C VAL A 1 -5.00 13.11 -26.81
N TYR A 2 -6.25 12.69 -26.53
CA TYR A 2 -7.01 13.27 -25.40
C TYR A 2 -6.36 12.97 -24.05
N GLU A 3 -5.73 11.82 -23.91
CA GLU A 3 -4.98 11.39 -22.72
C GLU A 3 -3.80 12.29 -22.41
N ASP A 4 -3.13 12.89 -23.41
CA ASP A 4 -2.05 13.87 -23.20
C ASP A 4 -2.52 15.06 -22.37
N ARG A 5 -3.79 15.47 -22.52
CA ARG A 5 -4.37 16.55 -21.72
C ARG A 5 -4.46 16.17 -20.24
N VAL A 6 -4.78 14.89 -19.95
CA VAL A 6 -4.80 14.40 -18.56
C VAL A 6 -3.38 14.36 -18.02
N ILE A 7 -2.42 13.82 -18.78
CA ILE A 7 -1.00 13.81 -18.40
C ILE A 7 -0.48 15.22 -18.09
N ASP A 8 -0.81 16.20 -18.93
CA ASP A 8 -0.41 17.59 -18.74
C ASP A 8 -1.02 18.20 -17.47
N ILE A 9 -2.28 17.88 -17.17
CA ILE A 9 -2.93 18.31 -15.94
C ILE A 9 -2.20 17.72 -14.74
N LEU A 10 -1.94 16.41 -14.74
CA LEU A 10 -1.24 15.76 -13.63
C LEU A 10 0.15 16.34 -13.38
N LYS A 11 0.91 16.62 -14.46
CA LYS A 11 2.23 17.29 -14.37
C LYS A 11 2.12 18.70 -13.77
N LYS A 12 1.16 19.50 -14.24
CA LYS A 12 0.95 20.89 -13.76
C LYS A 12 0.54 20.91 -12.29
N GLU A 13 -0.24 19.93 -11.86
CA GLU A 13 -0.65 19.79 -10.45
C GLU A 13 0.43 19.15 -9.56
N GLY A 14 1.61 18.84 -10.11
CA GLY A 14 2.75 18.32 -9.38
C GLY A 14 2.57 16.89 -8.87
N ILE A 15 1.77 16.07 -9.56
CA ILE A 15 1.68 14.65 -9.23
C ILE A 15 3.06 14.00 -9.39
N SER A 16 3.56 13.39 -8.32
CA SER A 16 4.90 12.81 -8.27
C SER A 16 4.90 11.29 -8.44
N LEU A 17 3.79 10.64 -8.12
CA LEU A 17 3.63 9.19 -8.18
C LEU A 17 2.22 8.86 -8.64
N VAL A 18 2.10 7.89 -9.54
CA VAL A 18 0.81 7.30 -9.92
C VAL A 18 0.83 5.81 -9.57
N ALA A 19 -0.09 5.41 -8.68
CA ALA A 19 -0.38 4.01 -8.44
C ALA A 19 -1.58 3.60 -9.29
N SER A 20 -1.53 2.46 -9.98
CA SER A 20 -2.62 2.10 -10.87
C SER A 20 -2.91 0.61 -10.95
N ILE A 21 -4.18 0.29 -11.24
CA ILE A 21 -4.61 -0.97 -11.84
C ILE A 21 -5.25 -0.64 -13.18
N PRO A 22 -4.81 -1.27 -14.30
CA PRO A 22 -5.26 -0.92 -15.63
C PRO A 22 -6.76 -1.12 -15.86
N CYS A 23 -7.33 -0.30 -16.75
CA CYS A 23 -8.69 -0.44 -17.25
C CYS A 23 -8.66 -0.43 -18.79
N ASP A 24 -9.39 -1.36 -19.44
CA ASP A 24 -9.45 -1.48 -20.90
C ASP A 24 -10.00 -0.23 -21.59
N LYS A 25 -10.91 0.50 -20.94
CA LYS A 25 -11.50 1.73 -21.50
C LYS A 25 -10.52 2.90 -21.53
N ALA A 26 -9.52 2.88 -20.64
CA ALA A 26 -8.48 3.91 -20.57
C ALA A 26 -7.07 3.31 -20.76
N LYS A 27 -6.96 2.28 -21.61
CA LYS A 27 -5.70 1.55 -21.82
C LYS A 27 -4.57 2.44 -22.32
N ASP A 28 -4.87 3.38 -23.22
CA ASP A 28 -3.86 4.27 -23.80
C ASP A 28 -3.29 5.20 -22.72
N PHE A 29 -4.13 5.72 -21.82
CA PHE A 29 -3.69 6.45 -20.62
C PHE A 29 -2.77 5.59 -19.74
N CYS A 30 -3.15 4.32 -19.50
CA CYS A 30 -2.32 3.41 -18.69
C CYS A 30 -0.92 3.19 -19.29
N PHE A 31 -0.80 3.07 -20.62
CA PHE A 31 0.49 2.92 -21.30
C PHE A 31 1.37 4.16 -21.20
N MET A 32 0.79 5.35 -21.06
CA MET A 32 1.53 6.60 -20.95
C MET A 32 2.10 6.84 -19.55
N LEU A 33 1.48 6.27 -18.50
CA LEU A 33 1.85 6.56 -17.10
C LEU A 33 3.34 6.32 -16.79
N PRO A 34 3.96 5.17 -17.17
CA PRO A 34 5.37 4.92 -16.87
C PRO A 34 6.34 5.86 -17.58
N GLU A 35 5.93 6.46 -18.71
CA GLU A 35 6.76 7.40 -19.48
C GLU A 35 6.85 8.79 -18.82
N HIS A 36 5.87 9.11 -17.95
CA HIS A 36 5.67 10.47 -17.46
C HIS A 36 5.78 10.62 -15.95
N PHE A 37 5.59 9.54 -15.19
CA PHE A 37 5.54 9.56 -13.72
C PHE A 37 6.33 8.41 -13.13
N ARG A 38 6.74 8.54 -11.87
CA ARG A 38 6.99 7.36 -11.06
C ARG A 38 5.69 6.57 -11.01
N HIS A 39 5.68 5.39 -11.62
CA HIS A 39 4.47 4.61 -11.80
C HIS A 39 4.60 3.27 -11.08
N LEU A 40 3.60 2.90 -10.28
CA LEU A 40 3.49 1.61 -9.63
C LEU A 40 2.26 0.88 -10.17
N CYS A 41 2.50 -0.20 -10.93
CA CYS A 41 1.45 -1.09 -11.39
C CYS A 41 1.14 -2.10 -10.29
N LEU A 42 -0.09 -2.07 -9.80
CA LEU A 42 -0.55 -2.86 -8.66
C LEU A 42 -1.30 -4.11 -9.10
N THR A 43 -1.53 -5.02 -8.17
CA THR A 43 -2.33 -6.23 -8.35
C THR A 43 -3.62 -6.21 -7.55
N ARG A 44 -3.79 -5.24 -6.62
CA ARG A 44 -4.96 -5.05 -5.78
C ARG A 44 -5.17 -3.56 -5.51
N GLU A 45 -6.37 -3.04 -5.71
CA GLU A 45 -6.69 -1.62 -5.58
C GLU A 45 -6.53 -1.09 -4.15
N GLU A 46 -6.89 -1.89 -3.15
CA GLU A 46 -6.76 -1.51 -1.74
C GLU A 46 -5.29 -1.22 -1.37
N ASP A 47 -4.35 -2.03 -1.90
CA ASP A 47 -2.91 -1.80 -1.68
C ASP A 47 -2.46 -0.45 -2.26
N GLY A 48 -3.10 -0.01 -3.35
CA GLY A 48 -2.86 1.32 -3.93
C GLY A 48 -3.21 2.46 -3.00
N ILE A 49 -4.24 2.30 -2.18
CA ILE A 49 -4.60 3.30 -1.16
C ILE A 49 -3.47 3.40 -0.11
N GLY A 50 -2.95 2.27 0.35
CA GLY A 50 -1.81 2.23 1.27
C GLY A 50 -0.54 2.83 0.68
N VAL A 51 -0.21 2.48 -0.57
CA VAL A 51 0.94 3.05 -1.30
C VAL A 51 0.82 4.58 -1.40
N CYS A 52 -0.34 5.08 -1.81
CA CYS A 52 -0.56 6.52 -1.89
C CYS A 52 -0.47 7.19 -0.51
N ALA A 53 -1.02 6.56 0.54
CA ALA A 53 -0.91 7.07 1.90
C ALA A 53 0.57 7.18 2.33
N GLY A 54 1.39 6.16 2.08
CA GLY A 54 2.83 6.19 2.35
C GLY A 54 3.55 7.32 1.61
N ALA A 55 3.24 7.51 0.33
CA ALA A 55 3.81 8.60 -0.46
C ALA A 55 3.43 10.00 0.09
N VAL A 56 2.18 10.18 0.54
CA VAL A 56 1.74 11.43 1.21
C VAL A 56 2.51 11.66 2.51
N LEU A 57 2.68 10.64 3.32
CA LEU A 57 3.44 10.73 4.58
C LEU A 57 4.88 11.16 4.34
N ALA A 58 5.49 10.75 3.21
CA ALA A 58 6.82 11.21 2.78
C ALA A 58 6.82 12.62 2.16
N GLY A 59 5.68 13.28 2.02
CA GLY A 59 5.54 14.61 1.42
C GLY A 59 5.31 14.61 -0.09
N GLY A 60 5.10 13.45 -0.70
CA GLY A 60 4.77 13.30 -2.11
C GLY A 60 3.31 13.68 -2.43
N ARG A 61 3.04 13.81 -3.71
CA ARG A 61 1.70 14.07 -4.26
C ARG A 61 1.26 12.90 -5.15
N PRO A 62 0.75 11.81 -4.56
CA PRO A 62 0.30 10.66 -5.34
C PRO A 62 -1.07 10.87 -5.98
N LEU A 63 -1.35 10.03 -6.98
CA LEU A 63 -2.66 9.84 -7.59
C LEU A 63 -2.92 8.33 -7.72
N MET A 64 -4.15 7.90 -7.43
CA MET A 64 -4.59 6.54 -7.72
C MET A 64 -5.42 6.51 -9.00
N PHE A 65 -5.06 5.63 -9.94
CA PHE A 65 -5.87 5.32 -11.12
C PHE A 65 -6.39 3.89 -11.05
N MET A 66 -7.68 3.70 -11.32
CA MET A 66 -8.29 2.36 -11.32
C MET A 66 -9.54 2.29 -12.20
N GLN A 67 -9.98 1.08 -12.49
CA GLN A 67 -11.35 0.84 -12.91
C GLN A 67 -12.30 1.12 -11.73
N SER A 68 -13.47 1.66 -11.99
CA SER A 68 -14.39 2.07 -10.90
C SER A 68 -14.85 0.94 -9.98
N SER A 69 -14.87 -0.31 -10.45
CA SER A 69 -15.13 -1.47 -9.59
C SER A 69 -14.08 -1.64 -8.47
N GLY A 70 -12.86 -1.15 -8.69
CA GLY A 70 -11.80 -1.13 -7.68
C GLY A 70 -12.10 -0.25 -6.47
N LEU A 71 -13.03 0.72 -6.59
CA LEU A 71 -13.52 1.50 -5.44
C LEU A 71 -14.15 0.58 -4.39
N GLY A 72 -14.84 -0.49 -4.80
CA GLY A 72 -15.40 -1.49 -3.88
C GLY A 72 -14.31 -2.19 -3.07
N ASN A 73 -13.24 -2.61 -3.73
CA ASN A 73 -12.09 -3.25 -3.08
C ASN A 73 -11.33 -2.29 -2.15
N SER A 74 -11.41 -0.99 -2.42
CA SER A 74 -10.66 0.06 -1.70
C SER A 74 -11.44 0.71 -0.56
N LEU A 75 -12.75 0.47 -0.44
CA LEU A 75 -13.63 1.26 0.41
C LEU A 75 -13.20 1.24 1.87
N ASN A 76 -12.80 0.07 2.39
CA ASN A 76 -12.32 -0.03 3.77
C ASN A 76 -11.07 0.83 4.00
N ALA A 77 -10.07 0.75 3.13
CA ALA A 77 -8.85 1.55 3.25
C ALA A 77 -9.12 3.06 3.06
N LEU A 78 -10.02 3.44 2.15
CA LEU A 78 -10.44 4.84 2.00
C LEU A 78 -11.04 5.41 3.29
N MET A 79 -11.83 4.61 4.00
CA MET A 79 -12.46 5.06 5.25
C MET A 79 -11.50 4.97 6.45
N SER A 80 -10.87 3.80 6.66
CA SER A 80 -10.10 3.53 7.87
C SER A 80 -8.64 4.02 7.81
N LEU A 81 -8.15 4.45 6.63
CA LEU A 81 -6.82 5.05 6.48
C LEU A 81 -6.93 6.51 6.00
N THR A 82 -7.35 6.75 4.75
CA THR A 82 -7.30 8.11 4.20
C THR A 82 -8.19 9.10 4.94
N LYS A 83 -9.45 8.75 5.22
CA LYS A 83 -10.34 9.63 6.00
C LYS A 83 -9.97 9.69 7.48
N THR A 84 -9.53 8.58 8.06
CA THR A 84 -9.18 8.54 9.49
C THR A 84 -7.97 9.40 9.84
N TYR A 85 -7.00 9.50 8.93
CA TYR A 85 -5.77 10.28 9.12
C TYR A 85 -5.76 11.59 8.33
N ASP A 86 -6.86 11.98 7.68
CA ASP A 86 -6.95 13.15 6.77
C ASP A 86 -5.78 13.16 5.76
N LEU A 87 -5.64 12.08 5.01
CA LEU A 87 -4.63 11.97 3.96
C LEU A 87 -5.24 12.32 2.60
N PRO A 88 -4.68 13.29 1.86
CA PRO A 88 -5.16 13.64 0.54
C PRO A 88 -4.97 12.49 -0.44
N LEU A 89 -6.00 12.22 -1.25
CA LEU A 89 -5.90 11.21 -2.31
C LEU A 89 -6.82 11.53 -3.48
N PRO A 90 -6.33 12.17 -4.55
CA PRO A 90 -7.06 12.22 -5.81
C PRO A 90 -7.11 10.84 -6.45
N ILE A 91 -8.28 10.45 -6.92
CA ILE A 91 -8.54 9.17 -7.58
C ILE A 91 -9.16 9.44 -8.94
N ILE A 92 -8.60 8.90 -10.02
CA ILE A 92 -9.24 8.83 -11.32
C ILE A 92 -9.80 7.42 -11.50
N ALA A 93 -11.11 7.28 -11.54
CA ALA A 93 -11.80 6.01 -11.73
C ALA A 93 -12.46 5.97 -13.11
N SER A 94 -11.99 5.08 -13.99
CA SER A 94 -12.65 4.81 -15.27
C SER A 94 -13.98 4.11 -14.99
N TRP A 95 -15.11 4.82 -15.23
CA TRP A 95 -16.42 4.39 -14.78
C TRP A 95 -17.03 3.34 -15.69
N ARG A 96 -17.23 2.15 -15.18
CA ARG A 96 -17.84 1.00 -15.86
C ARG A 96 -19.32 0.87 -15.46
N GLY A 97 -20.03 -0.02 -16.14
CA GLY A 97 -21.44 -0.31 -15.81
C GLY A 97 -22.42 0.79 -16.21
N VAL A 98 -22.00 1.73 -17.04
CA VAL A 98 -22.76 2.84 -17.60
C VAL A 98 -22.62 2.88 -19.13
N GLU A 99 -23.35 3.74 -19.84
CA GLU A 99 -23.22 3.98 -21.28
C GLU A 99 -23.26 2.68 -22.14
N ASN A 100 -24.29 1.88 -22.01
CA ASN A 100 -24.46 0.62 -22.75
C ASN A 100 -23.36 -0.41 -22.48
N GLU A 101 -22.93 -0.52 -21.22
CA GLU A 101 -21.98 -1.55 -20.80
C GLU A 101 -22.46 -2.95 -21.21
N THR A 102 -21.61 -3.67 -21.94
CA THR A 102 -21.93 -4.99 -22.49
C THR A 102 -21.58 -6.15 -21.54
N ILE A 103 -20.79 -5.86 -20.48
CA ILE A 103 -20.37 -6.88 -19.51
C ILE A 103 -21.32 -6.81 -18.31
N PRO A 104 -22.26 -7.80 -18.14
CA PRO A 104 -23.29 -7.74 -17.09
C PRO A 104 -22.71 -7.61 -15.68
N ALA A 105 -21.56 -8.24 -15.39
CA ALA A 105 -20.91 -8.20 -14.08
C ALA A 105 -20.42 -6.79 -13.68
N GLN A 106 -20.25 -5.88 -14.64
CA GLN A 106 -19.82 -4.50 -14.35
C GLN A 106 -20.99 -3.60 -13.90
N VAL A 107 -22.25 -3.99 -14.15
CA VAL A 107 -23.39 -3.09 -13.94
C VAL A 107 -23.78 -2.96 -12.46
N PRO A 108 -23.99 -4.03 -11.66
CA PRO A 108 -24.66 -3.93 -10.36
C PRO A 108 -23.93 -3.00 -9.39
N PHE A 109 -22.62 -3.17 -9.21
CA PHE A 109 -21.84 -2.38 -8.30
C PHE A 109 -21.61 -0.95 -8.85
N ASN A 110 -21.21 -0.84 -10.11
CA ASN A 110 -20.79 0.45 -10.68
C ASN A 110 -21.95 1.43 -10.83
N ALA A 111 -23.18 0.96 -11.05
CA ALA A 111 -24.38 1.79 -11.04
C ALA A 111 -24.68 2.38 -9.65
N ALA A 112 -24.24 1.73 -8.58
CA ALA A 112 -24.45 2.19 -7.21
C ALA A 112 -23.33 3.13 -6.69
N ILE A 113 -22.20 3.27 -7.39
CA ILE A 113 -21.03 4.02 -6.92
C ILE A 113 -21.36 5.44 -6.45
N PRO A 114 -22.12 6.27 -7.17
CA PRO A 114 -22.47 7.62 -6.67
C PRO A 114 -23.12 7.57 -5.30
N LYS A 115 -24.09 6.68 -5.10
CA LYS A 115 -24.79 6.51 -3.81
C LYS A 115 -23.86 6.02 -2.69
N ILE A 116 -22.90 5.17 -3.02
CA ILE A 116 -21.90 4.67 -2.07
C ILE A 116 -20.96 5.81 -1.65
N LEU A 117 -20.51 6.61 -2.59
CA LEU A 117 -19.66 7.78 -2.32
C LEU A 117 -20.41 8.84 -1.48
N ASP A 118 -21.69 9.10 -1.80
CA ASP A 118 -22.55 9.96 -0.99
C ASP A 118 -22.69 9.43 0.45
N ALA A 119 -23.00 8.15 0.61
CA ALA A 119 -23.18 7.52 1.92
C ALA A 119 -21.89 7.52 2.77
N THR A 120 -20.73 7.47 2.13
CA THR A 120 -19.43 7.51 2.81
C THR A 120 -18.87 8.91 2.98
N GLY A 121 -19.53 9.92 2.39
CA GLY A 121 -19.07 11.31 2.39
C GLY A 121 -17.72 11.49 1.68
N ILE A 122 -17.46 10.69 0.64
CA ILE A 122 -16.31 10.86 -0.25
C ILE A 122 -16.77 11.72 -1.43
N PRO A 123 -16.22 12.92 -1.61
CA PRO A 123 -16.59 13.78 -2.74
C PRO A 123 -16.21 13.13 -4.07
N TYR A 124 -17.03 13.35 -5.09
CA TYR A 124 -16.75 12.90 -6.44
C TYR A 124 -17.19 13.91 -7.49
N THR A 125 -16.53 13.86 -8.63
CA THR A 125 -16.84 14.68 -9.81
C THR A 125 -17.02 13.78 -11.01
N ILE A 126 -18.17 13.89 -11.70
CA ILE A 126 -18.42 13.14 -12.94
C ILE A 126 -17.83 13.90 -14.11
N ILE A 127 -17.05 13.20 -14.93
CA ILE A 127 -16.44 13.67 -16.18
C ILE A 127 -17.09 12.93 -17.34
N ARG A 128 -17.89 13.65 -18.13
CA ARG A 128 -18.76 13.05 -19.15
C ARG A 128 -18.08 12.88 -20.49
N ASP A 129 -17.21 13.82 -20.83
CA ASP A 129 -16.49 13.82 -22.10
C ASP A 129 -15.10 14.44 -21.94
N ASN A 130 -14.29 14.38 -23.00
CA ASN A 130 -12.91 14.89 -22.96
C ASN A 130 -12.80 16.41 -22.81
N ASN A 131 -13.85 17.21 -23.09
CA ASN A 131 -13.84 18.64 -22.84
C ASN A 131 -13.87 18.94 -21.34
N GLU A 132 -14.43 18.03 -20.54
CA GLU A 132 -14.51 18.13 -19.09
C GLU A 132 -13.24 17.66 -18.36
N PHE A 133 -12.19 17.17 -19.03
CA PHE A 133 -10.93 16.75 -18.36
C PHE A 133 -10.31 17.85 -17.50
N GLY A 134 -10.57 19.12 -17.79
CA GLY A 134 -10.14 20.22 -16.93
C GLY A 134 -10.60 20.11 -15.48
N LYS A 135 -11.74 19.45 -15.20
CA LYS A 135 -12.25 19.19 -13.85
C LYS A 135 -11.35 18.27 -13.01
N ILE A 136 -10.47 17.48 -13.64
CA ILE A 136 -9.48 16.65 -12.93
C ILE A 136 -8.57 17.54 -12.08
N ARG A 137 -8.21 18.72 -12.56
CA ARG A 137 -7.45 19.70 -11.78
C ARG A 137 -8.18 20.06 -10.49
N ASP A 138 -9.49 20.31 -10.57
CA ASP A 138 -10.28 20.72 -9.41
C ASP A 138 -10.43 19.57 -8.41
N VAL A 139 -10.52 18.31 -8.89
CA VAL A 139 -10.47 17.09 -8.05
C VAL A 139 -9.14 16.99 -7.30
N ILE A 140 -8.02 17.20 -7.99
CA ILE A 140 -6.68 17.16 -7.39
C ILE A 140 -6.54 18.29 -6.36
N ALA A 141 -6.90 19.49 -6.73
CA ALA A 141 -6.81 20.67 -5.85
C ALA A 141 -7.66 20.48 -4.58
N ASP A 142 -8.90 20.01 -4.71
CA ASP A 142 -9.79 19.75 -3.56
C ASP A 142 -9.23 18.61 -2.67
N ALA A 143 -8.73 17.52 -3.25
CA ALA A 143 -8.17 16.43 -2.47
C ALA A 143 -7.01 16.91 -1.58
N PHE A 144 -6.07 17.69 -2.13
CA PHE A 144 -4.91 18.17 -1.38
C PHE A 144 -5.24 19.31 -0.42
N SER A 145 -6.08 20.27 -0.82
CA SER A 145 -6.47 21.37 0.07
C SER A 145 -7.41 20.92 1.19
N GLY A 146 -8.27 19.94 0.89
CA GLY A 146 -9.21 19.37 1.84
C GLY A 146 -8.64 18.22 2.68
N SER A 147 -7.40 17.77 2.40
CA SER A 147 -6.77 16.62 3.05
C SER A 147 -7.69 15.40 3.10
N ARG A 148 -8.25 15.01 1.95
CA ARG A 148 -9.27 13.95 1.84
C ARG A 148 -9.20 13.23 0.51
N PRO A 149 -9.78 12.01 0.37
CA PRO A 149 -10.00 11.41 -0.94
C PRO A 149 -11.03 12.21 -1.74
N HIS A 150 -10.80 12.34 -3.06
CA HIS A 150 -11.76 12.88 -4.02
C HIS A 150 -11.71 12.08 -5.32
N VAL A 151 -12.84 11.62 -5.81
CA VAL A 151 -12.94 10.70 -6.96
C VAL A 151 -13.40 11.45 -8.22
N ALA A 152 -12.61 11.39 -9.29
CA ALA A 152 -13.07 11.69 -10.65
C ALA A 152 -13.66 10.42 -11.27
N LEU A 153 -14.97 10.36 -11.42
CA LEU A 153 -15.67 9.30 -12.17
C LEU A 153 -15.70 9.67 -13.64
N VAL A 154 -14.86 9.02 -14.46
CA VAL A 154 -14.68 9.34 -15.86
C VAL A 154 -15.45 8.36 -16.71
N LEU A 155 -16.45 8.85 -17.49
CA LEU A 155 -17.25 8.01 -18.39
C LEU A 155 -16.39 7.38 -19.49
N PRO A 156 -16.75 6.17 -19.97
CA PRO A 156 -16.03 5.50 -21.06
C PRO A 156 -15.88 6.35 -22.31
N SER A 157 -16.95 7.09 -22.69
CA SER A 157 -16.96 8.00 -23.86
C SER A 157 -15.91 9.11 -23.78
N ALA A 158 -15.49 9.53 -22.60
CA ALA A 158 -14.46 10.54 -22.42
C ALA A 158 -13.07 10.08 -22.91
N TRP A 159 -12.81 8.78 -22.88
CA TRP A 159 -11.55 8.17 -23.32
C TRP A 159 -11.51 7.85 -24.83
N VAL A 160 -12.67 7.93 -25.52
CA VAL A 160 -12.75 7.61 -26.95
C VAL A 160 -12.37 8.83 -27.78
N GLY A 161 -11.29 8.72 -28.56
CA GLY A 161 -10.82 9.74 -29.47
C GLY A 161 -10.71 9.23 -30.91
N PRO A 162 -10.62 10.13 -31.90
CA PRO A 162 -10.45 9.76 -33.32
C PRO A 162 -9.10 9.10 -33.60
N GLU A 163 -8.13 9.26 -32.73
CA GLU A 163 -6.80 8.67 -32.81
C GLU A 163 -6.47 7.94 -31.49
N SER A 164 -6.85 6.65 -31.44
CA SER A 164 -6.29 5.78 -30.40
C SER A 164 -4.81 5.54 -30.74
N CYS A 165 -3.92 6.05 -29.92
CA CYS A 165 -2.50 5.73 -30.01
C CYS A 165 -2.33 4.28 -29.55
N ARG A 166 -2.40 3.32 -30.46
CA ARG A 166 -2.02 1.93 -30.19
C ARG A 166 -0.51 1.88 -30.01
N ARG A 167 -0.04 2.15 -28.80
CA ARG A 167 1.34 1.91 -28.40
C ARG A 167 1.46 0.45 -27.98
N GLU A 168 1.59 -0.44 -28.95
CA GLU A 168 2.04 -1.79 -28.68
C GLU A 168 3.53 -1.74 -28.35
N GLN A 169 3.86 -1.67 -27.08
CA GLN A 169 5.23 -1.92 -26.65
C GLN A 169 5.46 -3.44 -26.62
N PRO A 170 6.53 -3.95 -27.24
CA PRO A 170 6.87 -5.35 -27.08
C PRO A 170 7.14 -5.62 -25.58
N PRO A 171 6.59 -6.69 -25.02
CA PRO A 171 6.85 -7.03 -23.64
C PRO A 171 8.35 -7.24 -23.42
N PRO A 172 8.90 -6.82 -22.29
CA PRO A 172 10.29 -7.11 -21.94
C PRO A 172 10.53 -8.63 -21.88
N SER A 173 11.77 -9.04 -22.11
CA SER A 173 12.14 -10.45 -21.99
C SER A 173 11.72 -11.00 -20.63
N ARG A 174 11.01 -12.13 -20.61
CA ARG A 174 10.52 -12.79 -19.40
C ARG A 174 11.53 -13.80 -18.84
N ASN A 175 12.79 -13.69 -19.17
CA ASN A 175 13.83 -14.55 -18.66
C ASN A 175 14.07 -14.25 -17.19
N ARG A 176 13.93 -15.29 -16.37
CA ARG A 176 14.06 -15.20 -14.93
C ARG A 176 14.81 -16.43 -14.44
N GLU A 177 15.94 -16.20 -13.79
CA GLU A 177 16.66 -17.25 -13.10
C GLU A 177 16.21 -17.31 -11.63
N ILE A 178 15.86 -18.50 -11.16
CA ILE A 178 15.49 -18.77 -9.79
C ILE A 178 16.40 -19.87 -9.29
N ASP A 179 17.34 -19.53 -8.43
CA ASP A 179 18.13 -20.50 -7.69
C ASP A 179 17.54 -20.65 -6.28
N LEU A 180 16.93 -21.80 -6.04
CA LEU A 180 16.25 -22.08 -4.76
C LEU A 180 16.69 -23.44 -4.22
N ALA A 181 17.63 -23.44 -3.27
CA ALA A 181 17.95 -24.58 -2.42
C ALA A 181 17.30 -24.38 -1.04
N TYR A 182 16.00 -24.69 -0.92
CA TYR A 182 15.26 -24.52 0.32
C TYR A 182 14.97 -25.85 0.99
N ARG A 183 15.77 -26.19 2.01
CA ARG A 183 15.48 -27.28 2.92
C ARG A 183 15.91 -26.87 4.33
N ARG A 184 14.94 -26.45 5.15
CA ARG A 184 15.19 -26.05 6.55
C ARG A 184 14.33 -26.88 7.50
N THR A 185 14.93 -27.31 8.61
CA THR A 185 14.18 -27.68 9.80
C THR A 185 14.03 -26.43 10.64
N VAL A 186 12.78 -25.97 10.82
CA VAL A 186 12.49 -24.80 11.65
C VAL A 186 12.18 -25.30 13.06
N ALA A 187 12.95 -24.85 14.04
CA ALA A 187 12.64 -25.09 15.45
C ALA A 187 11.34 -24.33 15.85
N GLY A 188 10.61 -24.87 16.80
CA GLY A 188 9.44 -24.18 17.35
C GLY A 188 9.81 -22.79 17.91
N PRO A 189 8.92 -21.79 17.77
CA PRO A 189 9.21 -20.44 18.23
C PRO A 189 9.35 -20.38 19.76
N VAL A 190 10.34 -19.62 20.24
CA VAL A 190 10.59 -19.43 21.68
C VAL A 190 10.34 -18.00 22.14
N MET A 191 10.17 -17.07 21.21
CA MET A 191 10.03 -15.63 21.41
C MET A 191 8.58 -15.19 21.21
N THR A 192 8.10 -14.25 22.00
CA THR A 192 6.82 -13.57 21.82
C THR A 192 6.95 -12.38 20.86
N ARG A 193 5.82 -11.87 20.34
CA ARG A 193 5.83 -10.69 19.48
C ARG A 193 6.39 -9.46 20.18
N TYR A 194 6.06 -9.26 21.45
CA TYR A 194 6.56 -8.13 22.21
C TYR A 194 8.07 -8.19 22.44
N GLU A 195 8.63 -9.37 22.67
CA GLU A 195 10.10 -9.56 22.76
C GLU A 195 10.76 -9.24 21.41
N ALA A 196 10.21 -9.71 20.30
CA ALA A 196 10.71 -9.36 18.97
C ALA A 196 10.65 -7.85 18.69
N ILE A 197 9.52 -7.20 19.00
CA ILE A 197 9.38 -5.74 18.86
C ILE A 197 10.40 -4.99 19.72
N ARG A 198 10.71 -5.47 20.93
CA ARG A 198 11.75 -4.87 21.77
C ARG A 198 13.14 -4.99 21.17
N VAL A 199 13.46 -6.11 20.50
CA VAL A 199 14.72 -6.26 19.77
C VAL A 199 14.80 -5.26 18.62
N ILE A 200 13.75 -5.16 17.80
CA ILE A 200 13.66 -4.19 16.72
C ILE A 200 13.78 -2.77 17.25
N ALA A 201 13.03 -2.44 18.31
CA ALA A 201 12.99 -1.10 18.91
C ALA A 201 14.36 -0.62 19.44
N ARG A 202 15.18 -1.52 20.00
CA ARG A 202 16.55 -1.20 20.44
C ARG A 202 17.51 -0.85 19.31
N SER A 203 17.19 -1.28 18.08
CA SER A 203 17.99 -1.05 16.88
C SER A 203 17.54 0.17 16.08
N LEU A 204 16.45 0.83 16.53
CA LEU A 204 15.90 2.01 15.84
C LEU A 204 16.72 3.26 16.17
N ASP A 205 17.10 3.98 15.10
CA ASP A 205 17.74 5.30 15.15
C ASP A 205 17.01 6.26 14.19
N GLN A 206 17.38 6.28 12.92
CA GLN A 206 16.83 7.19 11.89
C GLN A 206 15.78 6.55 10.98
N GLN A 207 15.49 5.27 11.17
CA GLN A 207 14.51 4.55 10.37
C GLN A 207 13.11 5.12 10.59
N ALA A 208 12.37 5.30 9.50
CA ALA A 208 10.93 5.54 9.52
C ALA A 208 10.21 4.19 9.66
N VAL A 209 9.34 4.05 10.64
CA VAL A 209 8.69 2.78 10.97
C VAL A 209 7.20 2.87 10.72
N VAL A 210 6.64 1.89 10.01
CA VAL A 210 5.19 1.67 9.90
C VAL A 210 4.84 0.40 10.65
N SER A 211 3.95 0.48 11.63
CA SER A 211 3.52 -0.70 12.38
C SER A 211 2.06 -1.06 12.12
N ASN A 212 1.81 -2.36 11.98
CA ASN A 212 0.49 -2.92 11.70
C ASN A 212 -0.53 -2.58 12.79
N ILE A 213 -1.80 -2.62 12.41
CA ILE A 213 -2.94 -2.29 13.27
C ILE A 213 -2.99 -3.13 14.56
N GLY A 214 -3.64 -2.58 15.56
CA GLY A 214 -3.99 -3.29 16.78
C GLY A 214 -2.82 -3.46 17.74
N VAL A 215 -2.60 -4.68 18.20
CA VAL A 215 -1.62 -4.97 19.27
C VAL A 215 -0.18 -4.67 18.84
N PRO A 216 0.30 -4.97 17.61
CA PRO A 216 1.67 -4.62 17.21
C PRO A 216 2.00 -3.14 17.36
N SER A 217 1.10 -2.24 16.98
CA SER A 217 1.29 -0.80 17.17
C SER A 217 1.35 -0.40 18.64
N LYS A 218 0.50 -0.99 19.49
CA LYS A 218 0.51 -0.72 20.94
C LYS A 218 1.80 -1.24 21.58
N GLU A 219 2.25 -2.42 21.19
CA GLU A 219 3.50 -3.02 21.67
C GLU A 219 4.72 -2.19 21.25
N LEU A 220 4.76 -1.69 20.01
CA LEU A 220 5.83 -0.80 19.56
C LEU A 220 5.81 0.53 20.31
N HIS A 221 4.64 1.13 20.51
CA HIS A 221 4.51 2.36 21.28
C HIS A 221 4.99 2.16 22.74
N ALA A 222 4.64 1.04 23.35
CA ALA A 222 5.08 0.72 24.73
C ALA A 222 6.58 0.41 24.80
N ALA A 223 7.17 -0.18 23.78
CA ALA A 223 8.60 -0.50 23.74
C ALA A 223 9.46 0.74 23.46
N SER A 224 9.06 1.59 22.52
CA SER A 224 9.78 2.80 22.12
C SER A 224 8.87 3.75 21.32
N ASP A 225 8.28 4.74 21.98
CA ASP A 225 7.56 5.79 21.27
C ASP A 225 8.54 6.77 20.62
N ARG A 226 8.40 6.97 19.29
CA ARG A 226 9.25 7.88 18.50
C ARG A 226 8.39 8.66 17.52
N PRO A 227 8.75 9.92 17.17
CA PRO A 227 8.08 10.65 16.10
C PRO A 227 8.15 9.93 14.73
N LEU A 228 9.22 9.18 14.47
CA LEU A 228 9.41 8.37 13.25
C LEU A 228 8.64 7.04 13.24
N ASN A 229 7.74 6.79 14.20
CA ASN A 229 6.86 5.63 14.21
C ASN A 229 5.45 6.05 13.78
N PHE A 230 4.98 5.51 12.66
CA PHE A 230 3.59 5.61 12.21
C PHE A 230 2.81 4.42 12.75
N TYR A 231 1.95 4.65 13.73
CA TYR A 231 1.10 3.64 14.34
C TYR A 231 -0.22 3.54 13.59
N MET A 232 -0.50 2.38 12.99
CA MET A 232 -1.80 2.15 12.34
C MET A 232 -2.86 1.81 13.39
N LEU A 233 -3.97 2.54 13.35
CA LEU A 233 -5.15 2.32 14.21
C LEU A 233 -6.27 1.57 13.48
N GLY A 234 -6.21 1.48 12.17
CA GLY A 234 -7.15 0.81 11.28
C GLY A 234 -6.46 0.34 10.00
N SER A 235 -7.25 -0.14 9.04
CA SER A 235 -6.81 -0.57 7.70
C SER A 235 -5.96 -1.84 7.71
N TYR A 236 -6.59 -2.96 7.97
CA TYR A 236 -5.99 -4.30 7.85
C TYR A 236 -5.30 -4.47 6.49
N THR A 237 -4.15 -5.12 6.44
CA THR A 237 -3.30 -5.38 5.26
C THR A 237 -2.49 -4.21 4.73
N GLN A 238 -2.63 -3.00 5.28
CA GLN A 238 -2.06 -1.81 4.64
C GLN A 238 -0.67 -1.38 5.16
N ALA A 239 -0.09 -2.07 6.15
CA ALA A 239 1.22 -1.68 6.68
C ALA A 239 2.34 -1.77 5.63
N SER A 240 2.46 -2.90 4.95
CA SER A 240 3.46 -3.09 3.89
C SER A 240 3.21 -2.23 2.65
N PRO A 241 1.97 -2.03 2.17
CA PRO A 241 1.66 -1.04 1.15
C PRO A 241 2.09 0.40 1.51
N ILE A 242 1.80 0.85 2.74
CA ILE A 242 2.26 2.16 3.24
C ILE A 242 3.78 2.23 3.23
N GLY A 243 4.46 1.16 3.67
CA GLY A 243 5.91 1.07 3.64
C GLY A 243 6.50 1.24 2.24
N LEU A 244 5.92 0.59 1.24
CA LEU A 244 6.34 0.78 -0.16
C LEU A 244 6.16 2.22 -0.61
N GLY A 245 4.99 2.82 -0.39
CA GLY A 245 4.74 4.20 -0.76
C GLY A 245 5.67 5.18 -0.06
N LEU A 246 5.93 4.99 1.22
CA LEU A 246 6.87 5.80 2.01
C LEU A 246 8.29 5.71 1.46
N SER A 247 8.75 4.51 1.09
CA SER A 247 10.10 4.28 0.54
C SER A 247 10.35 5.01 -0.78
N THR A 248 9.30 5.39 -1.51
CA THR A 248 9.44 6.14 -2.77
C THR A 248 9.74 7.63 -2.57
N GLY A 249 9.48 8.18 -1.38
CA GLY A 249 9.55 9.62 -1.12
C GLY A 249 10.54 10.03 -0.02
N THR A 250 11.23 9.08 0.62
CA THR A 250 12.26 9.36 1.63
C THR A 250 13.56 8.63 1.34
N SER A 251 14.68 9.24 1.70
CA SER A 251 16.00 8.58 1.67
C SER A 251 16.29 7.76 2.93
N ARG A 252 15.45 7.86 3.96
CA ARG A 252 15.58 7.06 5.18
C ARG A 252 15.28 5.59 4.90
N ASP A 253 15.87 4.71 5.69
CA ASP A 253 15.42 3.33 5.74
C ASP A 253 13.98 3.28 6.27
N VAL A 254 13.15 2.53 5.59
CA VAL A 254 11.74 2.30 5.94
C VAL A 254 11.60 0.88 6.48
N TRP A 255 11.22 0.76 7.72
CA TRP A 255 10.96 -0.52 8.37
C TRP A 255 9.47 -0.72 8.60
N VAL A 256 8.97 -1.85 8.13
CA VAL A 256 7.56 -2.22 8.33
C VAL A 256 7.51 -3.34 9.36
N ILE A 257 6.72 -3.16 10.40
CA ILE A 257 6.38 -4.19 11.38
C ILE A 257 4.98 -4.69 11.03
N ASP A 258 4.91 -5.80 10.30
CA ASP A 258 3.65 -6.38 9.83
C ASP A 258 3.40 -7.75 10.48
N GLY A 259 2.21 -8.30 10.34
CA GLY A 259 1.84 -9.61 10.86
C GLY A 259 1.58 -10.62 9.74
N ASP A 260 1.66 -11.90 10.07
CA ASP A 260 1.38 -13.02 9.16
C ASP A 260 -0.01 -12.91 8.50
N GLY A 261 -1.04 -12.66 9.27
CA GLY A 261 -2.40 -12.50 8.74
C GLY A 261 -2.51 -11.31 7.77
N SER A 262 -1.85 -10.20 8.05
CA SER A 262 -1.83 -9.01 7.19
C SER A 262 -1.09 -9.30 5.88
N ILE A 263 0.10 -9.88 5.95
CA ILE A 263 0.91 -10.27 4.78
C ILE A 263 0.17 -11.27 3.89
N LEU A 264 -0.55 -12.23 4.47
CA LEU A 264 -1.35 -13.19 3.70
C LEU A 264 -2.58 -12.56 3.02
N GLY A 265 -3.05 -11.42 3.50
CA GLY A 265 -4.22 -10.72 2.97
C GLY A 265 -3.92 -9.66 1.89
N THR A 266 -2.64 -9.33 1.64
CA THR A 266 -2.21 -8.30 0.67
C THR A 266 -1.68 -8.89 -0.62
N GLY A 267 -1.77 -8.17 -1.73
CA GLY A 267 -1.11 -8.46 -3.01
C GLY A 267 0.21 -7.70 -3.20
N ILE A 268 0.74 -7.06 -2.16
CA ILE A 268 1.84 -6.09 -2.31
C ILE A 268 3.23 -6.75 -2.49
N LEU A 269 3.45 -7.96 -2.01
CA LEU A 269 4.77 -8.60 -2.08
C LEU A 269 5.32 -8.69 -3.51
N PRO A 270 4.55 -9.17 -4.52
CA PRO A 270 5.03 -9.17 -5.91
C PRO A 270 5.34 -7.77 -6.45
N VAL A 271 4.60 -6.75 -6.02
CA VAL A 271 4.85 -5.36 -6.43
C VAL A 271 6.18 -4.88 -5.85
N ILE A 272 6.43 -5.11 -4.55
CA ILE A 272 7.72 -4.77 -3.91
C ILE A 272 8.88 -5.54 -4.58
N GLY A 273 8.67 -6.83 -4.85
CA GLY A 273 9.67 -7.66 -5.54
C GLY A 273 9.97 -7.18 -6.97
N SER A 274 9.01 -6.58 -7.65
CA SER A 274 9.21 -5.96 -8.97
C SER A 274 9.91 -4.60 -8.88
N GLU A 275 9.54 -3.77 -7.91
CA GLU A 275 10.04 -2.40 -7.74
C GLU A 275 11.45 -2.33 -7.13
N GLN A 276 11.86 -3.34 -6.37
CA GLN A 276 13.18 -3.45 -5.73
C GLN A 276 13.60 -2.18 -4.94
N PRO A 277 12.77 -1.65 -4.02
CA PRO A 277 13.12 -0.48 -3.23
C PRO A 277 14.33 -0.77 -2.31
N GLY A 278 15.43 -0.02 -2.50
CA GLY A 278 16.69 -0.26 -1.79
C GLY A 278 16.66 0.03 -0.29
N ASN A 279 15.68 0.79 0.18
CA ASN A 279 15.55 1.25 1.56
C ASN A 279 14.36 0.64 2.33
N LEU A 280 13.74 -0.44 1.84
CA LEU A 280 12.57 -1.06 2.47
C LEU A 280 12.93 -2.40 3.14
N THR A 281 12.59 -2.55 4.42
CA THR A 281 12.66 -3.82 5.17
C THR A 281 11.30 -4.13 5.78
N ILE A 282 10.79 -5.34 5.56
CA ILE A 282 9.56 -5.85 6.16
C ILE A 282 9.92 -6.90 7.21
N PHE A 283 9.53 -6.67 8.45
CA PHE A 283 9.54 -7.66 9.53
C PHE A 283 8.14 -8.28 9.61
N CYS A 284 7.98 -9.49 9.11
CA CYS A 284 6.76 -10.28 9.25
C CYS A 284 6.78 -10.99 10.60
N LEU A 285 6.05 -10.46 11.57
CA LEU A 285 5.91 -11.00 12.91
C LEU A 285 4.86 -12.10 12.91
N ASP A 286 5.28 -13.33 12.61
CA ASP A 286 4.44 -14.51 12.44
C ASP A 286 4.24 -15.22 13.79
N ASN A 287 3.13 -14.90 14.44
CA ASN A 287 2.67 -15.64 15.62
C ASN A 287 1.65 -16.74 15.28
N GLY A 288 1.36 -16.97 14.00
CA GLY A 288 0.42 -17.97 13.49
C GLY A 288 -1.04 -17.71 13.83
N THR A 289 -1.36 -16.54 14.41
CA THR A 289 -2.71 -16.27 14.90
C THR A 289 -3.15 -14.82 14.68
N PHE A 290 -4.47 -14.63 14.55
CA PHE A 290 -5.11 -13.32 14.64
C PHE A 290 -5.20 -12.88 16.11
N GLY A 291 -4.09 -12.41 16.66
CA GLY A 291 -3.97 -12.07 18.07
C GLY A 291 -4.97 -11.02 18.56
N SER A 292 -5.33 -10.06 17.71
CA SER A 292 -6.25 -8.97 18.06
C SER A 292 -7.72 -9.42 18.20
N THR A 293 -8.08 -10.60 17.66
CA THR A 293 -9.48 -11.09 17.61
C THR A 293 -9.72 -12.36 18.43
N GLY A 294 -8.69 -12.85 19.13
CA GLY A 294 -8.84 -14.01 20.00
C GLY A 294 -7.96 -15.22 19.66
N ASN A 295 -6.85 -14.99 18.95
CA ASN A 295 -5.85 -16.00 18.58
C ASN A 295 -6.40 -17.14 17.68
N GLN A 296 -7.34 -16.84 16.79
CA GLN A 296 -7.71 -17.80 15.73
C GLN A 296 -6.51 -18.04 14.83
N LEU A 297 -6.32 -19.31 14.41
CA LEU A 297 -5.16 -19.68 13.60
C LEU A 297 -5.19 -19.01 12.22
N THR A 298 -4.03 -18.52 11.79
CA THR A 298 -3.81 -18.14 10.39
C THR A 298 -3.31 -19.33 9.58
N PRO A 299 -3.36 -19.26 8.23
CA PRO A 299 -2.75 -20.29 7.38
C PRO A 299 -1.25 -20.50 7.62
N ALA A 300 -0.54 -19.51 8.13
CA ALA A 300 0.89 -19.62 8.48
C ALA A 300 1.16 -20.62 9.59
N TYR A 301 0.23 -20.74 10.55
CA TYR A 301 0.39 -21.68 11.67
C TYR A 301 0.53 -23.13 11.23
N LEU A 302 -0.20 -23.54 10.18
CA LEU A 302 -0.30 -24.94 9.76
C LEU A 302 0.66 -25.33 8.63
N GLY A 303 1.01 -24.40 7.73
CA GLY A 303 1.80 -24.83 6.59
C GLY A 303 2.27 -23.77 5.59
N THR A 304 1.80 -22.54 5.68
CA THR A 304 2.27 -21.50 4.77
C THR A 304 3.59 -20.92 5.29
N ASP A 305 4.67 -21.09 4.55
CA ASP A 305 5.93 -20.43 4.84
C ASP A 305 5.99 -19.06 4.16
N ILE A 306 5.93 -17.98 4.95
CA ILE A 306 5.84 -16.63 4.42
C ILE A 306 7.18 -16.14 3.85
N GLU A 307 8.32 -16.64 4.33
CA GLU A 307 9.62 -16.35 3.71
C GLU A 307 9.66 -16.90 2.27
N LEU A 308 9.15 -18.10 2.04
CA LEU A 308 9.05 -18.66 0.68
C LEU A 308 8.15 -17.85 -0.23
N LEU A 309 7.05 -17.28 0.30
CA LEU A 309 6.21 -16.36 -0.46
C LEU A 309 6.99 -15.11 -0.87
N ALA A 310 7.78 -14.54 0.02
CA ALA A 310 8.62 -13.37 -0.28
C ALA A 310 9.71 -13.71 -1.33
N ILE A 311 10.37 -14.86 -1.23
CA ILE A 311 11.32 -15.33 -2.24
C ILE A 311 10.64 -15.49 -3.59
N ALA A 312 9.49 -16.15 -3.65
CA ALA A 312 8.72 -16.35 -4.88
C ALA A 312 8.21 -15.02 -5.47
N ALA A 313 7.94 -14.04 -4.62
CA ALA A 313 7.57 -12.69 -5.01
C ALA A 313 8.74 -11.86 -5.57
N GLY A 314 9.99 -12.29 -5.40
CA GLY A 314 11.17 -11.63 -5.97
C GLY A 314 12.02 -10.83 -4.97
N PHE A 315 11.80 -10.99 -3.67
CA PHE A 315 12.74 -10.45 -2.68
C PHE A 315 14.09 -11.15 -2.78
N ARG A 316 15.16 -10.38 -2.84
CA ARG A 316 16.54 -10.91 -2.93
C ARG A 316 17.15 -11.19 -1.57
N ASN A 317 16.74 -10.43 -0.56
CA ASN A 317 17.26 -10.51 0.79
C ASN A 317 16.15 -11.00 1.71
N THR A 318 16.23 -12.27 2.13
CA THR A 318 15.25 -12.86 3.04
C THR A 318 15.95 -13.58 4.18
N TRP A 319 15.34 -13.54 5.37
CA TRP A 319 15.83 -14.21 6.55
C TRP A 319 14.68 -14.78 7.37
N LYS A 320 15.01 -15.81 8.17
CA LYS A 320 14.10 -16.34 9.18
C LYS A 320 14.77 -16.25 10.55
N ALA A 321 14.04 -15.79 11.56
CA ALA A 321 14.51 -15.70 12.95
C ALA A 321 13.45 -16.28 13.88
N GLY A 322 13.85 -17.14 14.83
CA GLY A 322 12.99 -17.76 15.81
C GLY A 322 13.28 -17.36 17.26
N ASN A 323 14.32 -16.55 17.49
CA ASN A 323 14.70 -16.06 18.81
C ASN A 323 15.37 -14.67 18.74
N GLU A 324 15.53 -14.02 19.92
CA GLU A 324 16.07 -12.66 20.01
C GLU A 324 17.49 -12.52 19.42
N ARG A 325 18.35 -13.52 19.62
CA ARG A 325 19.74 -13.50 19.14
C ARG A 325 19.78 -13.53 17.61
N GLU A 326 19.04 -14.44 17.01
CA GLU A 326 18.94 -14.54 15.54
C GLU A 326 18.39 -13.25 14.95
N LEU A 327 17.31 -12.71 15.52
CA LEU A 327 16.71 -11.45 15.05
C LEU A 327 17.71 -10.28 15.15
N ALA A 328 18.44 -10.17 16.26
CA ALA A 328 19.47 -9.13 16.42
C ALA A 328 20.62 -9.28 15.41
N GLN A 329 21.03 -10.51 15.11
CA GLN A 329 22.05 -10.80 14.09
C GLN A 329 21.57 -10.42 12.68
N VAL A 330 20.31 -10.75 12.35
CA VAL A 330 19.70 -10.35 11.07
C VAL A 330 19.66 -8.83 10.95
N ILE A 331 19.19 -8.12 11.99
CA ILE A 331 19.12 -6.66 11.97
C ILE A 331 20.50 -6.02 11.78
N ALA A 332 21.53 -6.54 12.46
CA ALA A 332 22.91 -6.04 12.31
C ALA A 332 23.50 -6.30 10.92
N GLY A 333 22.98 -7.28 10.18
CA GLY A 333 23.41 -7.66 8.84
C GLY A 333 22.55 -7.09 7.72
N LEU A 334 21.53 -6.28 8.02
CA LEU A 334 20.69 -5.67 6.99
C LEU A 334 21.52 -4.73 6.11
N GLY A 335 21.34 -4.86 4.81
CA GLY A 335 21.94 -4.01 3.78
C GLY A 335 20.85 -3.34 2.94
N SER A 336 21.20 -3.00 1.69
CA SER A 336 20.23 -2.46 0.74
C SER A 336 19.11 -3.46 0.47
N GLY A 337 17.84 -2.97 0.57
CA GLY A 337 16.63 -3.78 0.38
C GLY A 337 16.29 -4.07 -1.09
N PRO A 338 15.08 -4.56 -1.38
CA PRO A 338 14.07 -4.89 -0.38
C PRO A 338 14.46 -6.11 0.44
N SER A 339 14.26 -5.98 1.74
CA SER A 339 14.56 -7.04 2.70
C SER A 339 13.28 -7.58 3.32
N PHE A 340 13.20 -8.91 3.51
CA PHE A 340 12.09 -9.56 4.18
C PHE A 340 12.60 -10.45 5.33
N VAL A 341 12.15 -10.16 6.54
CA VAL A 341 12.55 -10.91 7.75
C VAL A 341 11.32 -11.63 8.30
N HIS A 342 11.27 -12.94 8.13
CA HIS A 342 10.23 -13.79 8.69
C HIS A 342 10.58 -14.12 10.14
N VAL A 343 9.86 -13.56 11.10
CA VAL A 343 10.09 -13.75 12.52
C VAL A 343 9.06 -14.70 13.09
N MET A 344 9.49 -15.93 13.43
CA MET A 344 8.64 -16.98 13.98
C MET A 344 8.41 -16.75 15.47
N LEU A 345 7.14 -16.65 15.91
CA LEU A 345 6.76 -16.22 17.24
C LEU A 345 5.74 -17.15 17.90
N LYS A 346 5.75 -17.18 19.22
CA LYS A 346 4.68 -17.79 20.01
C LYS A 346 3.39 -16.97 19.86
N PRO A 347 2.22 -17.62 19.81
CA PRO A 347 0.94 -16.93 19.94
C PRO A 347 0.84 -16.12 21.24
N GLY A 348 0.06 -15.06 21.21
CA GLY A 348 -0.26 -14.24 22.38
C GLY A 348 -0.01 -12.76 22.18
N ASN A 349 -0.50 -11.98 23.14
CA ASN A 349 -0.41 -10.52 23.19
C ASN A 349 0.21 -10.09 24.50
N ALA A 350 1.02 -9.03 24.48
CA ALA A 350 1.43 -8.37 25.73
C ALA A 350 0.28 -7.52 26.29
N ASP A 351 0.23 -7.42 27.60
CA ASP A 351 -0.66 -6.48 28.28
C ASP A 351 -0.05 -5.07 28.26
N VAL A 352 -0.39 -4.32 27.23
CA VAL A 352 0.09 -2.95 27.00
C VAL A 352 -1.07 -1.98 26.84
N LYS A 353 -0.86 -0.73 27.26
CA LYS A 353 -1.88 0.32 27.18
C LYS A 353 -2.21 0.70 25.74
N ASN A 354 -3.39 1.25 25.54
CA ASN A 354 -3.74 1.88 24.26
C ASN A 354 -2.82 3.08 23.98
N ILE A 355 -2.58 3.35 22.70
CA ILE A 355 -1.84 4.51 22.24
C ILE A 355 -2.64 5.77 22.59
N PRO A 356 -2.08 6.73 23.37
CA PRO A 356 -2.81 7.92 23.81
C PRO A 356 -2.77 9.05 22.76
N LEU A 357 -2.56 8.73 21.50
CA LEU A 357 -2.47 9.68 20.38
C LEU A 357 -3.67 9.52 19.45
N THR A 358 -4.19 10.65 18.98
CA THR A 358 -5.19 10.65 17.91
C THR A 358 -4.55 10.32 16.55
N PRO A 359 -5.32 9.89 15.55
CA PRO A 359 -4.80 9.67 14.19
C PRO A 359 -4.05 10.89 13.64
N HIS A 360 -4.56 12.10 13.87
CA HIS A 360 -3.93 13.35 13.42
C HIS A 360 -2.60 13.60 14.12
N GLN A 361 -2.53 13.38 15.43
CA GLN A 361 -1.27 13.51 16.17
C GLN A 361 -0.21 12.52 15.70
N ILE A 362 -0.60 11.26 15.40
CA ILE A 362 0.30 10.26 14.84
C ILE A 362 0.83 10.73 13.48
N ARG A 363 -0.08 11.14 12.59
CA ARG A 363 0.28 11.66 11.27
C ARG A 363 1.22 12.86 11.35
N ASP A 364 0.83 13.88 12.11
CA ASP A 364 1.55 15.16 12.14
C ASP A 364 2.95 15.02 12.73
N ARG A 365 3.10 14.23 13.82
CA ARG A 365 4.41 13.89 14.39
C ARG A 365 5.29 13.17 13.37
N PHE A 366 4.71 12.19 12.68
CA PHE A 366 5.45 11.38 11.71
C PHE A 366 5.89 12.20 10.51
N VAL A 367 4.99 12.98 9.91
CA VAL A 367 5.28 13.84 8.76
C VAL A 367 6.35 14.89 9.09
N ALA A 368 6.29 15.48 10.29
CA ALA A 368 7.29 16.45 10.72
C ALA A 368 8.68 15.82 10.93
N ALA A 369 8.75 14.53 11.28
CA ALA A 369 10.02 13.85 11.55
C ALA A 369 10.62 13.17 10.30
N VAL A 370 9.80 12.75 9.33
CA VAL A 370 10.27 12.00 8.16
C VAL A 370 10.81 12.90 7.05
N ARG A 371 10.30 14.13 6.97
CA ARG A 371 10.75 15.19 6.08
C ARG A 371 12.02 15.86 6.60
#